data_ad2834e70b764e5a4478a35cd4413366
#
_entry.id   ad2834e70b764e5a4478a35cd4413366
#
_cell.length_a   1.000
_cell.length_b   1.000
_cell.length_c   1.000
_cell.angle_alpha   90.00
_cell.angle_beta   90.00
_cell.angle_gamma   90.00
#
_symmetry.space_group_name_H-M   'P 1'
#
loop_
_entity.id
_entity.type
_entity.pdbx_description
1 polymer ?
#
loop_
_entity_poly.entity_id
_entity_poly.type
_entity_poly.pdbx_seq_one_letter_code
_entity_poly.pdbx_strand_id
1 'polypeptide(L)'
;MDAGGLGPAMKIIFCAVVWGDVHSRLFLEFCLQSLMHPSNLYAVEGRAELLILTDPATSKYFAGEHRDGRIRALEPWLPIRVESLPQNVSPDQSPYPVQANAHRRAMQYALEKGAAVSFLVPDGVVANGFCLSLLCKLDLGYRAVCGLSMRATLETAIEAIRAEDGLLVSGLPNRTLVRIALEHMHPLFLTSYWNAPRFNKMPYTMLWGDETQLIARTFALHPYLVVPTEESATFQGTTDSDLPGYYSPEETCVVTDSDDLLVCELALANHFAPAFGPGPASVQSVAEWAKCAVHASQWRNLEHRFWFHTDDSPPLSGWRAVDEMTVRQIAHQADKAAA
;
A
#
# COMPACT_ATOMS: atom_id res chain seq x y z
N MET A 1 -22.41 -5.65 37.06
CA MET A 1 -21.82 -5.80 35.73
C MET A 1 -20.68 -4.80 35.67
N ASP A 2 -19.48 -5.27 35.98
CA ASP A 2 -18.29 -4.44 35.88
C ASP A 2 -18.09 -4.07 34.41
N ALA A 3 -18.14 -2.78 34.11
CA ALA A 3 -17.63 -2.26 32.85
C ALA A 3 -16.14 -2.55 32.82
N GLY A 4 -15.75 -3.67 32.21
CA GLY A 4 -14.35 -4.03 32.00
C GLY A 4 -13.69 -2.85 31.30
N GLY A 5 -12.80 -2.17 32.05
CA GLY A 5 -12.07 -1.04 31.55
C GLY A 5 -11.35 -1.47 30.26
N LEU A 6 -11.72 -0.84 29.15
CA LEU A 6 -10.96 -0.93 27.92
C LEU A 6 -9.53 -0.51 28.28
N GLY A 7 -8.57 -1.41 28.14
CA GLY A 7 -7.16 -1.08 28.28
C GLY A 7 -6.82 0.13 27.42
N PRO A 8 -5.69 0.81 27.65
CA PRO A 8 -5.32 1.98 26.86
C PRO A 8 -5.33 1.59 25.38
N ALA A 9 -6.04 2.40 24.57
CA ALA A 9 -6.18 2.17 23.14
C ALA A 9 -4.80 2.05 22.49
N MET A 10 -4.58 1.00 21.68
CA MET A 10 -3.30 0.74 21.03
C MET A 10 -2.90 1.92 20.13
N LYS A 11 -1.62 2.30 20.19
CA LYS A 11 -1.05 3.34 19.32
C LYS A 11 -0.67 2.79 17.95
N ILE A 12 -0.61 3.69 16.96
CA ILE A 12 -0.12 3.40 15.62
C ILE A 12 1.21 4.13 15.40
N ILE A 13 2.22 3.44 14.91
CA ILE A 13 3.45 4.03 14.40
C ILE A 13 3.34 4.06 12.87
N PHE A 14 3.15 5.25 12.31
CA PHE A 14 3.27 5.44 10.86
C PHE A 14 4.74 5.37 10.49
N CYS A 15 5.12 4.39 9.70
CA CYS A 15 6.50 4.20 9.24
C CYS A 15 6.63 4.63 7.79
N ALA A 16 7.50 5.61 7.53
CA ALA A 16 7.95 5.99 6.21
C ALA A 16 9.43 5.66 6.02
N VAL A 17 9.74 4.85 5.02
CA VAL A 17 11.12 4.53 4.61
C VAL A 17 11.47 5.35 3.40
N VAL A 18 12.25 6.42 3.56
CA VAL A 18 12.43 7.46 2.55
C VAL A 18 13.92 7.75 2.35
N TRP A 19 14.41 7.69 1.12
CA TRP A 19 15.76 8.14 0.77
C TRP A 19 15.82 8.73 -0.64
N GLY A 20 16.85 9.51 -0.89
CA GLY A 20 17.05 10.24 -2.14
C GLY A 20 16.11 11.42 -2.31
N ASP A 21 16.51 12.40 -3.12
CA ASP A 21 15.80 13.67 -3.26
C ASP A 21 14.39 13.53 -3.86
N VAL A 22 14.22 12.58 -4.81
CA VAL A 22 12.92 12.37 -5.48
C VAL A 22 11.88 11.85 -4.51
N HIS A 23 12.17 10.72 -3.81
CA HIS A 23 11.22 10.13 -2.87
C HIS A 23 11.00 11.01 -1.64
N SER A 24 12.03 11.76 -1.19
CA SER A 24 11.86 12.74 -0.10
C SER A 24 10.87 13.84 -0.48
N ARG A 25 10.95 14.36 -1.72
CA ARG A 25 9.97 15.34 -2.21
C ARG A 25 8.57 14.74 -2.33
N LEU A 26 8.44 13.56 -2.93
CA LEU A 26 7.14 12.89 -3.07
C LEU A 26 6.50 12.63 -1.71
N PHE A 27 7.29 12.15 -0.74
CA PHE A 27 6.81 11.97 0.62
C PHE A 27 6.30 13.27 1.24
N LEU A 28 7.11 14.33 1.18
CA LEU A 28 6.76 15.63 1.77
C LEU A 28 5.59 16.31 1.05
N GLU A 29 5.50 16.18 -0.27
CA GLU A 29 4.51 16.90 -1.08
C GLU A 29 3.18 16.15 -1.19
N PHE A 30 3.16 14.83 -1.14
CA PHE A 30 1.96 14.04 -1.38
C PHE A 30 1.58 13.17 -0.18
N CYS A 31 2.42 12.24 0.22
CA CYS A 31 2.11 11.30 1.29
C CYS A 31 1.86 12.02 2.62
N LEU A 32 2.80 12.86 3.03
CA LEU A 32 2.68 13.61 4.28
C LEU A 32 1.50 14.59 4.25
N GLN A 33 1.28 15.28 3.12
CA GLN A 33 0.17 16.24 3.00
C GLN A 33 -1.19 15.54 3.08
N SER A 34 -1.37 14.42 2.42
CA SER A 34 -2.61 13.64 2.50
C SER A 34 -2.84 13.06 3.90
N LEU A 35 -1.77 12.65 4.60
CA LEU A 35 -1.85 12.21 5.99
C LEU A 35 -2.19 13.37 6.93
N MET A 36 -1.67 14.59 6.69
CA MET A 36 -1.93 15.79 7.47
C MET A 36 -3.34 16.36 7.28
N HIS A 37 -4.09 15.89 6.28
CA HIS A 37 -5.46 16.37 6.10
C HIS A 37 -6.30 16.12 7.36
N PRO A 38 -7.16 17.06 7.79
CA PRO A 38 -7.94 16.93 9.02
C PRO A 38 -8.74 15.63 9.15
N SER A 39 -9.26 15.09 8.02
CA SER A 39 -9.98 13.81 8.03
C SER A 39 -9.11 12.60 8.40
N ASN A 40 -7.79 12.73 8.30
CA ASN A 40 -6.82 11.71 8.68
C ASN A 40 -6.16 12.04 10.02
N LEU A 41 -5.61 13.24 10.16
CA LEU A 41 -4.80 13.66 11.31
C LEU A 41 -5.60 13.66 12.62
N TYR A 42 -6.81 14.22 12.62
CA TYR A 42 -7.62 14.28 13.86
C TYR A 42 -8.06 12.91 14.37
N ALA A 43 -8.21 11.94 13.47
CA ALA A 43 -8.57 10.58 13.88
C ALA A 43 -7.48 9.93 14.75
N VAL A 44 -6.22 10.32 14.58
CA VAL A 44 -5.05 9.71 15.24
C VAL A 44 -4.42 10.59 16.32
N GLU A 45 -5.04 11.73 16.64
CA GLU A 45 -4.54 12.62 17.69
C GLU A 45 -4.34 11.88 19.02
N GLY A 46 -3.13 11.99 19.58
CA GLY A 46 -2.73 11.29 20.81
C GLY A 46 -2.55 9.78 20.69
N ARG A 47 -2.89 9.18 19.54
CA ARG A 47 -2.82 7.73 19.29
C ARG A 47 -1.74 7.32 18.27
N ALA A 48 -1.01 8.26 17.71
CA ALA A 48 -0.01 7.92 16.68
C ALA A 48 1.35 8.60 16.90
N GLU A 49 2.35 8.07 16.20
CA GLU A 49 3.70 8.59 16.08
C GLU A 49 4.16 8.39 14.62
N LEU A 50 4.94 9.32 14.07
CA LEU A 50 5.57 9.16 12.76
C LEU A 50 7.03 8.77 12.93
N LEU A 51 7.39 7.60 12.41
CA LEU A 51 8.76 7.11 12.32
C LEU A 51 9.26 7.26 10.88
N ILE A 52 10.26 8.11 10.68
CA ILE A 52 10.92 8.27 9.39
C ILE A 52 12.28 7.59 9.43
N LEU A 53 12.45 6.56 8.60
CA LEU A 53 13.72 5.87 8.39
C LEU A 53 14.33 6.36 7.09
N THR A 54 15.47 7.05 7.17
CA THR A 54 16.07 7.75 6.04
C THR A 54 17.58 7.56 5.99
N ASP A 55 18.19 7.77 4.84
CA ASP A 55 19.63 7.73 4.73
C ASP A 55 20.29 9.02 5.26
N PRO A 56 21.59 9.00 5.61
CA PRO A 56 22.28 10.17 6.13
C PRO A 56 22.22 11.39 5.22
N ALA A 57 22.25 11.20 3.90
CA ALA A 57 22.27 12.29 2.93
C ALA A 57 20.95 13.09 2.89
N THR A 58 19.83 12.41 3.08
CA THR A 58 18.49 13.02 3.03
C THR A 58 17.90 13.31 4.40
N SER A 59 18.53 12.87 5.49
CA SER A 59 18.07 13.13 6.87
C SER A 59 17.86 14.62 7.19
N LYS A 60 18.60 15.51 6.52
CA LYS A 60 18.48 16.96 6.63
C LYS A 60 17.07 17.50 6.32
N TYR A 61 16.29 16.80 5.48
CA TYR A 61 14.91 17.21 5.17
C TYR A 61 13.94 16.93 6.31
N PHE A 62 14.28 16.02 7.21
CA PHE A 62 13.38 15.52 8.25
C PHE A 62 13.81 15.91 9.67
N ALA A 63 15.10 16.18 9.90
CA ALA A 63 15.65 16.47 11.21
C ALA A 63 16.58 17.70 11.18
N GLY A 64 16.86 18.28 12.38
CA GLY A 64 17.76 19.41 12.55
C GLY A 64 17.11 20.76 12.25
N GLU A 65 17.94 21.80 12.19
CA GLU A 65 17.48 23.21 12.06
C GLU A 65 16.90 23.49 10.65
N HIS A 66 17.37 22.76 9.64
CA HIS A 66 16.97 22.95 8.23
C HIS A 66 15.88 22.00 7.76
N ARG A 67 15.23 21.27 8.71
CA ARG A 67 14.13 20.38 8.35
C ARG A 67 12.98 21.12 7.67
N ASP A 68 12.27 20.40 6.81
CA ASP A 68 11.14 20.94 6.03
C ASP A 68 10.05 21.55 6.94
N GLY A 69 9.43 22.64 6.48
CA GLY A 69 8.38 23.34 7.22
C GLY A 69 7.14 22.47 7.48
N ARG A 70 6.84 21.51 6.62
CA ARG A 70 5.73 20.56 6.78
C ARG A 70 5.95 19.60 7.94
N ILE A 71 7.18 19.15 8.14
CA ILE A 71 7.57 18.35 9.31
C ILE A 71 7.35 19.17 10.59
N ARG A 72 7.79 20.42 10.61
CA ARG A 72 7.58 21.31 11.77
C ARG A 72 6.10 21.56 12.06
N ALA A 73 5.29 21.72 11.01
CA ALA A 73 3.85 21.95 11.16
C ALA A 73 3.12 20.73 11.75
N LEU A 74 3.65 19.52 11.53
CA LEU A 74 3.06 18.28 12.03
C LEU A 74 3.43 18.00 13.50
N GLU A 75 4.60 18.42 13.97
CA GLU A 75 5.11 18.11 15.32
C GLU A 75 4.13 18.40 16.50
N PRO A 76 3.31 19.48 16.47
CA PRO A 76 2.35 19.72 17.53
C PRO A 76 1.24 18.67 17.63
N TRP A 77 0.97 17.96 16.54
CA TRP A 77 -0.13 17.00 16.40
C TRP A 77 0.32 15.55 16.55
N LEU A 78 1.54 15.27 16.09
CA LEU A 78 2.06 13.94 15.95
C LEU A 78 3.53 13.90 16.34
N PRO A 79 3.95 13.17 17.38
CA PRO A 79 5.36 12.96 17.66
C PRO A 79 6.08 12.40 16.44
N ILE A 80 7.24 12.99 16.12
CA ILE A 80 8.04 12.59 14.97
C ILE A 80 9.39 12.07 15.45
N ARG A 81 9.75 10.86 15.02
CA ARG A 81 11.03 10.24 15.22
C ARG A 81 11.72 10.03 13.87
N VAL A 82 12.94 10.52 13.77
CA VAL A 82 13.78 10.30 12.58
C VAL A 82 14.95 9.42 12.98
N GLU A 83 15.10 8.29 12.29
CA GLU A 83 16.26 7.38 12.47
C GLU A 83 17.03 7.31 11.15
N SER A 84 18.36 7.39 11.27
CA SER A 84 19.25 7.28 10.12
C SER A 84 19.54 5.81 9.80
N LEU A 85 19.45 5.44 8.53
CA LEU A 85 19.95 4.18 8.03
C LEU A 85 21.49 4.12 8.21
N PRO A 86 22.10 2.93 8.29
CA PRO A 86 23.53 2.80 8.54
C PRO A 86 24.42 3.47 7.50
N GLN A 87 23.95 3.60 6.27
CA GLN A 87 24.69 4.17 5.13
C GLN A 87 23.75 4.81 4.12
N ASN A 88 24.31 5.62 3.23
CA ASN A 88 23.58 6.13 2.08
C ASN A 88 23.18 4.99 1.14
N VAL A 89 21.98 5.10 0.58
CA VAL A 89 21.48 4.13 -0.40
C VAL A 89 21.97 4.53 -1.79
N SER A 90 22.76 3.64 -2.43
CA SER A 90 23.26 3.87 -3.78
C SER A 90 22.14 3.69 -4.81
N PRO A 91 22.06 4.56 -5.84
CA PRO A 91 21.13 4.36 -6.96
C PRO A 91 21.30 3.03 -7.70
N ASP A 92 22.52 2.47 -7.68
CA ASP A 92 22.85 1.21 -8.36
C ASP A 92 22.53 -0.02 -7.50
N GLN A 93 22.17 0.19 -6.24
CA GLN A 93 21.82 -0.88 -5.30
C GLN A 93 20.35 -1.24 -5.40
N SER A 94 20.02 -2.55 -5.33
CA SER A 94 18.63 -2.98 -5.18
C SER A 94 18.02 -2.34 -3.93
N PRO A 95 16.88 -1.64 -4.03
CA PRO A 95 16.25 -0.97 -2.89
C PRO A 95 15.62 -1.97 -1.90
N TYR A 96 15.23 -3.14 -2.36
CA TYR A 96 14.42 -4.09 -1.58
C TYR A 96 15.08 -4.58 -0.29
N PRO A 97 16.38 -4.97 -0.25
CA PRO A 97 17.02 -5.38 1.00
C PRO A 97 17.12 -4.24 2.04
N VAL A 98 17.37 -3.01 1.57
CA VAL A 98 17.44 -1.83 2.44
C VAL A 98 16.07 -1.53 3.02
N GLN A 99 15.03 -1.51 2.19
CA GLN A 99 13.65 -1.29 2.59
C GLN A 99 13.17 -2.37 3.58
N ALA A 100 13.44 -3.65 3.29
CA ALA A 100 13.08 -4.76 4.17
C ALA A 100 13.76 -4.64 5.55
N ASN A 101 15.03 -4.26 5.61
CA ASN A 101 15.74 -4.01 6.86
C ASN A 101 15.13 -2.85 7.64
N ALA A 102 14.79 -1.75 6.96
CA ALA A 102 14.15 -0.60 7.58
C ALA A 102 12.76 -0.95 8.11
N HIS A 103 11.96 -1.69 7.36
CA HIS A 103 10.65 -2.16 7.83
C HIS A 103 10.76 -3.11 9.04
N ARG A 104 11.75 -4.03 9.07
CA ARG A 104 12.02 -4.84 10.27
C ARG A 104 12.38 -3.98 11.48
N ARG A 105 13.18 -2.92 11.30
CA ARG A 105 13.48 -1.98 12.36
C ARG A 105 12.22 -1.29 12.90
N ALA A 106 11.31 -0.89 12.01
CA ALA A 106 10.01 -0.32 12.40
C ALA A 106 9.15 -1.33 13.16
N MET A 107 9.11 -2.59 12.72
CA MET A 107 8.41 -3.67 13.43
C MET A 107 8.95 -3.89 14.83
N GLN A 108 10.27 -3.95 14.98
CA GLN A 108 10.92 -4.08 16.30
C GLN A 108 10.61 -2.90 17.21
N TYR A 109 10.70 -1.67 16.67
CA TYR A 109 10.35 -0.47 17.43
C TYR A 109 8.88 -0.48 17.89
N ALA A 110 7.96 -0.86 17.02
CA ALA A 110 6.55 -0.96 17.36
C ALA A 110 6.29 -2.06 18.40
N LEU A 111 6.97 -3.21 18.30
CA LEU A 111 6.91 -4.29 19.30
C LEU A 111 7.36 -3.82 20.68
N GLU A 112 8.50 -3.11 20.76
CA GLU A 112 9.04 -2.52 22.00
C GLU A 112 8.05 -1.52 22.63
N LYS A 113 7.25 -0.83 21.82
CA LYS A 113 6.26 0.16 22.26
C LYS A 113 4.88 -0.44 22.57
N GLY A 114 4.64 -1.71 22.25
CA GLY A 114 3.31 -2.30 22.31
C GLY A 114 2.31 -1.60 21.36
N ALA A 115 2.78 -1.20 20.19
CA ALA A 115 2.04 -0.44 19.20
C ALA A 115 1.86 -1.23 17.89
N ALA A 116 0.86 -0.86 17.08
CA ALA A 116 0.76 -1.29 15.70
C ALA A 116 1.70 -0.45 14.82
N VAL A 117 2.11 -0.98 13.67
CA VAL A 117 2.85 -0.23 12.64
C VAL A 117 2.03 -0.15 11.36
N SER A 118 1.94 1.05 10.79
CA SER A 118 1.35 1.31 9.47
C SER A 118 2.46 1.69 8.51
N PHE A 119 2.62 0.93 7.43
CA PHE A 119 3.64 1.19 6.42
C PHE A 119 3.12 2.20 5.40
N LEU A 120 3.66 3.42 5.45
CA LEU A 120 3.37 4.45 4.47
C LEU A 120 4.21 4.21 3.19
N VAL A 121 3.56 4.29 2.06
CA VAL A 121 4.25 4.31 0.76
C VAL A 121 4.71 5.76 0.52
N PRO A 122 6.01 6.07 0.46
CA PRO A 122 6.49 7.45 0.43
C PRO A 122 6.01 8.28 -0.77
N ASP A 123 5.76 7.62 -1.89
CA ASP A 123 5.19 8.19 -3.12
C ASP A 123 3.67 7.96 -3.23
N GLY A 124 3.02 7.62 -2.12
CA GLY A 124 1.59 7.36 -2.05
C GLY A 124 0.77 8.56 -1.60
N VAL A 125 -0.44 8.67 -2.11
CA VAL A 125 -1.49 9.54 -1.61
C VAL A 125 -2.51 8.69 -0.87
N VAL A 126 -2.78 9.01 0.38
CA VAL A 126 -3.84 8.36 1.16
C VAL A 126 -5.15 9.13 1.03
N ALA A 127 -6.25 8.43 0.83
CA ALA A 127 -7.56 9.05 0.74
C ALA A 127 -8.06 9.58 2.10
N ASN A 128 -9.11 10.39 2.07
CA ASN A 128 -9.81 10.84 3.27
C ASN A 128 -10.31 9.67 4.10
N GLY A 129 -10.12 9.75 5.43
CA GLY A 129 -10.58 8.71 6.35
C GLY A 129 -9.66 7.47 6.44
N PHE A 130 -8.52 7.46 5.74
CA PHE A 130 -7.54 6.37 5.82
C PHE A 130 -7.17 6.02 7.26
N CYS A 131 -6.79 7.02 8.07
CA CYS A 131 -6.42 6.81 9.46
C CYS A 131 -7.58 6.30 10.32
N LEU A 132 -8.79 6.81 10.09
CA LEU A 132 -9.98 6.35 10.81
C LEU A 132 -10.30 4.89 10.48
N SER A 133 -10.22 4.51 9.21
CA SER A 133 -10.42 3.13 8.77
C SER A 133 -9.43 2.16 9.44
N LEU A 134 -8.13 2.52 9.50
CA LEU A 134 -7.13 1.71 10.20
C LEU A 134 -7.45 1.56 11.70
N LEU A 135 -7.79 2.66 12.38
CA LEU A 135 -8.13 2.65 13.80
C LEU A 135 -9.38 1.80 14.09
N CYS A 136 -10.42 1.94 13.28
CA CYS A 136 -11.63 1.13 13.44
C CYS A 136 -11.32 -0.37 13.34
N LYS A 137 -10.49 -0.78 12.42
CA LYS A 137 -10.10 -2.19 12.25
C LYS A 137 -9.21 -2.67 13.40
N LEU A 138 -8.29 -1.84 13.85
CA LEU A 138 -7.47 -2.14 15.03
C LEU A 138 -8.32 -2.27 16.30
N ASP A 139 -9.28 -1.37 16.50
CA ASP A 139 -10.19 -1.39 17.66
C ASP A 139 -11.19 -2.56 17.60
N LEU A 140 -11.49 -3.10 16.41
CA LEU A 140 -12.23 -4.36 16.21
C LEU A 140 -11.38 -5.60 16.51
N GLY A 141 -10.08 -5.45 16.78
CA GLY A 141 -9.19 -6.55 17.18
C GLY A 141 -8.41 -7.20 16.03
N TYR A 142 -8.50 -6.67 14.80
CA TYR A 142 -7.67 -7.16 13.71
C TYR A 142 -6.20 -6.83 13.97
N ARG A 143 -5.32 -7.79 13.68
CA ARG A 143 -3.87 -7.66 13.85
C ARG A 143 -3.13 -7.35 12.56
N ALA A 144 -3.75 -7.61 11.42
CA ALA A 144 -3.28 -7.19 10.11
C ALA A 144 -4.43 -6.55 9.32
N VAL A 145 -4.16 -5.40 8.71
CA VAL A 145 -5.07 -4.75 7.75
C VAL A 145 -4.33 -4.67 6.44
N CYS A 146 -4.80 -5.42 5.46
CA CYS A 146 -4.14 -5.55 4.16
C CYS A 146 -5.06 -5.10 3.04
N GLY A 147 -4.49 -4.71 1.92
CA GLY A 147 -5.26 -4.33 0.74
C GLY A 147 -4.41 -4.22 -0.51
N LEU A 148 -4.96 -3.57 -1.51
CA LEU A 148 -4.30 -3.32 -2.78
C LEU A 148 -4.32 -1.81 -3.06
N SER A 149 -3.15 -1.23 -3.32
CA SER A 149 -3.02 0.16 -3.77
C SER A 149 -3.25 0.27 -5.27
N MET A 150 -3.85 1.36 -5.71
CA MET A 150 -3.81 1.76 -7.12
C MET A 150 -2.45 2.40 -7.44
N ARG A 151 -2.10 2.49 -8.74
CA ARG A 151 -0.88 3.17 -9.16
C ARG A 151 -1.14 4.08 -10.35
N ALA A 152 -0.82 5.37 -10.19
CA ALA A 152 -0.94 6.39 -11.22
C ALA A 152 0.43 6.85 -11.71
N THR A 153 0.47 7.36 -12.92
CA THR A 153 1.65 7.97 -13.53
C THR A 153 1.85 9.37 -12.95
N LEU A 154 2.96 9.58 -12.23
CA LEU A 154 3.25 10.84 -11.55
C LEU A 154 3.14 12.05 -12.49
N GLU A 155 3.79 11.99 -13.67
CA GLU A 155 3.90 13.11 -14.60
C GLU A 155 2.55 13.63 -15.10
N THR A 156 1.54 12.76 -15.13
CA THR A 156 0.20 13.13 -15.60
C THR A 156 -0.82 13.30 -14.49
N ALA A 157 -0.66 12.59 -13.36
CA ALA A 157 -1.58 12.66 -12.23
C ALA A 157 -1.36 13.90 -11.34
N ILE A 158 -0.15 14.47 -11.36
CA ILE A 158 0.26 15.51 -10.42
C ILE A 158 -0.65 16.75 -10.47
N GLU A 159 -1.07 17.16 -11.65
CA GLU A 159 -1.96 18.34 -11.81
C GLU A 159 -3.39 18.04 -11.36
N ALA A 160 -3.85 16.79 -11.51
CA ALA A 160 -5.17 16.39 -11.06
C ALA A 160 -5.25 16.20 -9.53
N ILE A 161 -4.10 15.91 -8.88
CA ILE A 161 -4.01 15.74 -7.43
C ILE A 161 -3.86 17.11 -6.74
N ARG A 162 -3.20 18.06 -7.37
CA ARG A 162 -3.10 19.42 -6.86
C ARG A 162 -4.49 20.06 -6.87
N ALA A 163 -4.89 20.61 -5.73
CA ALA A 163 -6.15 21.30 -5.64
C ALA A 163 -6.19 22.48 -6.61
N GLU A 164 -7.41 22.85 -7.07
CA GLU A 164 -7.66 23.97 -7.97
C GLU A 164 -7.15 25.31 -7.40
N ASP A 165 -7.01 25.42 -6.08
CA ASP A 165 -6.49 26.58 -5.37
C ASP A 165 -4.96 26.58 -5.16
N GLY A 166 -4.24 25.64 -5.76
CA GLY A 166 -2.79 25.53 -5.68
C GLY A 166 -2.27 24.97 -4.36
N LEU A 167 -3.14 24.57 -3.44
CA LEU A 167 -2.76 23.84 -2.24
C LEU A 167 -2.46 22.37 -2.61
N LEU A 168 -1.31 21.90 -2.17
CA LEU A 168 -0.94 20.49 -2.33
C LEU A 168 -1.92 19.64 -1.52
N VAL A 169 -2.68 18.80 -2.22
CA VAL A 169 -3.53 17.75 -1.64
C VAL A 169 -4.50 18.23 -0.55
N SER A 170 -5.54 18.95 -0.92
CA SER A 170 -6.67 19.20 -0.03
C SER A 170 -7.56 17.99 0.05
N GLY A 171 -7.23 16.98 0.87
CA GLY A 171 -8.04 15.82 1.19
C GLY A 171 -8.85 15.24 0.02
N LEU A 172 -8.34 14.21 -0.62
CA LEU A 172 -9.03 13.56 -1.73
C LEU A 172 -10.01 12.50 -1.21
N PRO A 173 -11.32 12.64 -1.51
CA PRO A 173 -12.27 11.55 -1.30
C PRO A 173 -11.84 10.30 -2.08
N ASN A 174 -12.15 9.11 -1.55
CA ASN A 174 -11.76 7.85 -2.15
C ASN A 174 -12.11 7.78 -3.63
N ARG A 175 -13.36 8.07 -4.00
CA ARG A 175 -13.85 8.00 -5.39
C ARG A 175 -13.16 9.01 -6.32
N THR A 176 -12.81 10.18 -5.81
CA THR A 176 -12.02 11.15 -6.57
C THR A 176 -10.61 10.61 -6.84
N LEU A 177 -9.98 10.00 -5.83
CA LEU A 177 -8.66 9.40 -5.98
C LEU A 177 -8.70 8.17 -6.92
N VAL A 178 -9.78 7.35 -6.88
CA VAL A 178 -9.99 6.27 -7.86
C VAL A 178 -10.07 6.84 -9.27
N ARG A 179 -10.89 7.88 -9.50
CA ARG A 179 -11.03 8.50 -10.82
C ARG A 179 -9.69 8.99 -11.35
N ILE A 180 -8.92 9.73 -10.53
CA ILE A 180 -7.57 10.19 -10.92
C ILE A 180 -6.67 8.99 -11.26
N ALA A 181 -6.69 7.95 -10.44
CA ALA A 181 -5.85 6.77 -10.67
C ALA A 181 -6.24 6.00 -11.96
N LEU A 182 -7.53 5.95 -12.31
CA LEU A 182 -8.00 5.35 -13.56
C LEU A 182 -7.61 6.20 -14.79
N GLU A 183 -7.84 7.53 -14.73
CA GLU A 183 -7.50 8.47 -15.81
C GLU A 183 -5.99 8.54 -16.11
N HIS A 184 -5.17 8.34 -15.07
CA HIS A 184 -3.70 8.46 -15.12
C HIS A 184 -3.00 7.14 -14.79
N MET A 185 -3.63 6.01 -15.08
CA MET A 185 -3.12 4.70 -14.69
C MET A 185 -1.70 4.45 -15.18
N HIS A 186 -0.85 3.96 -14.28
CA HIS A 186 0.55 3.68 -14.58
C HIS A 186 0.69 2.55 -15.63
N PRO A 187 1.64 2.65 -16.58
CA PRO A 187 1.84 1.63 -17.64
C PRO A 187 1.95 0.19 -17.12
N LEU A 188 2.56 -0.01 -15.94
CA LEU A 188 2.64 -1.33 -15.31
C LEU A 188 1.24 -1.91 -15.03
N PHE A 189 0.32 -1.10 -14.51
CA PHE A 189 -1.06 -1.53 -14.24
C PHE A 189 -1.84 -1.77 -15.54
N LEU A 190 -1.62 -0.95 -16.58
CA LEU A 190 -2.22 -1.18 -17.89
C LEU A 190 -1.86 -2.54 -18.47
N THR A 191 -0.65 -3.06 -18.21
CA THR A 191 -0.26 -4.40 -18.65
C THR A 191 -0.87 -5.52 -17.82
N SER A 192 -1.50 -5.22 -16.69
CA SER A 192 -2.16 -6.18 -15.82
C SER A 192 -3.63 -6.40 -16.17
N TYR A 193 -4.21 -5.62 -17.11
CA TYR A 193 -5.53 -5.91 -17.60
C TYR A 193 -5.57 -7.27 -18.32
N TRP A 194 -6.55 -8.10 -17.95
CA TRP A 194 -6.68 -9.45 -18.52
C TRP A 194 -6.78 -9.48 -20.03
N ASN A 195 -7.33 -8.43 -20.62
CA ASN A 195 -7.45 -8.24 -22.08
C ASN A 195 -6.31 -7.42 -22.69
N ALA A 196 -5.25 -7.11 -21.94
CA ALA A 196 -4.10 -6.38 -22.47
C ALA A 196 -3.45 -7.18 -23.62
N PRO A 197 -3.12 -6.54 -24.75
CA PRO A 197 -2.50 -7.21 -25.90
C PRO A 197 -1.10 -7.78 -25.56
N ARG A 198 -0.46 -7.20 -24.56
CA ARG A 198 0.81 -7.66 -23.97
C ARG A 198 0.66 -7.66 -22.46
N PHE A 199 0.40 -8.82 -21.90
CA PHE A 199 0.19 -8.99 -20.48
C PHE A 199 1.51 -8.95 -19.70
N ASN A 200 1.45 -8.58 -18.43
CA ASN A 200 2.63 -8.51 -17.54
C ASN A 200 3.33 -9.87 -17.41
N LYS A 201 4.66 -9.88 -17.44
CA LYS A 201 5.48 -11.09 -17.22
C LYS A 201 5.46 -11.55 -15.76
N MET A 202 5.17 -10.63 -14.84
CA MET A 202 5.08 -10.89 -13.40
C MET A 202 3.65 -10.56 -12.93
N PRO A 203 2.67 -11.42 -13.24
CA PRO A 203 1.27 -11.12 -13.03
C PRO A 203 0.84 -11.28 -11.57
N TYR A 204 1.49 -10.54 -10.66
CA TYR A 204 1.03 -10.48 -9.26
C TYR A 204 -0.42 -10.01 -9.16
N THR A 205 -0.82 -9.09 -10.03
CA THR A 205 -2.17 -8.52 -10.06
C THR A 205 -2.79 -8.69 -11.44
N MET A 206 -4.05 -9.02 -11.48
CA MET A 206 -4.88 -9.16 -12.67
C MET A 206 -6.08 -8.21 -12.55
N LEU A 207 -6.38 -7.49 -13.63
CA LEU A 207 -7.36 -6.41 -13.66
C LEU A 207 -8.45 -6.65 -14.70
N TRP A 208 -9.70 -6.31 -14.33
CA TRP A 208 -10.88 -6.29 -15.22
C TRP A 208 -11.66 -5.00 -14.94
N GLY A 209 -11.96 -4.23 -15.95
CA GLY A 209 -12.67 -2.98 -15.73
C GLY A 209 -12.63 -2.02 -16.91
N ASP A 210 -13.12 -0.80 -16.67
CA ASP A 210 -13.13 0.33 -17.61
C ASP A 210 -12.64 1.62 -16.92
N GLU A 211 -13.03 2.76 -17.49
CA GLU A 211 -12.67 4.09 -16.97
C GLU A 211 -13.42 4.51 -15.71
N THR A 212 -14.43 3.75 -15.27
CA THR A 212 -15.27 4.09 -14.10
C THR A 212 -15.08 3.15 -12.93
N GLN A 213 -14.69 1.91 -13.19
CA GLN A 213 -14.52 0.90 -12.15
C GLN A 213 -13.54 -0.19 -12.55
N LEU A 214 -12.91 -0.77 -11.55
CA LEU A 214 -11.88 -1.79 -11.70
C LEU A 214 -12.09 -2.91 -10.68
N ILE A 215 -12.13 -4.15 -11.15
CA ILE A 215 -11.99 -5.34 -10.35
C ILE A 215 -10.53 -5.78 -10.41
N ALA A 216 -9.95 -6.11 -9.26
CA ALA A 216 -8.61 -6.67 -9.19
C ALA A 216 -8.59 -7.98 -8.39
N ARG A 217 -7.70 -8.90 -8.82
CA ARG A 217 -7.26 -10.08 -8.08
C ARG A 217 -5.76 -10.03 -7.97
N THR A 218 -5.23 -10.34 -6.80
CA THR A 218 -3.78 -10.22 -6.57
C THR A 218 -3.26 -11.35 -5.69
N PHE A 219 -2.03 -11.77 -5.92
CA PHE A 219 -1.29 -12.66 -5.03
C PHE A 219 -0.62 -11.89 -3.88
N ALA A 220 -0.24 -10.63 -4.10
CA ALA A 220 0.45 -9.82 -3.11
C ALA A 220 -0.50 -8.80 -2.48
N LEU A 221 -0.52 -8.73 -1.16
CA LEU A 221 -1.28 -7.74 -0.39
C LEU A 221 -0.34 -6.77 0.29
N HIS A 222 -0.59 -5.48 0.15
CA HIS A 222 0.11 -4.48 0.93
C HIS A 222 -0.44 -4.45 2.36
N PRO A 223 0.39 -4.65 3.40
CA PRO A 223 -0.04 -4.53 4.79
C PRO A 223 -0.06 -3.05 5.19
N TYR A 224 -1.23 -2.43 5.16
CA TYR A 224 -1.40 -1.04 5.60
C TYR A 224 -1.18 -0.87 7.10
N LEU A 225 -1.48 -1.89 7.90
CA LEU A 225 -1.26 -1.89 9.33
C LEU A 225 -1.04 -3.33 9.81
N VAL A 226 -0.08 -3.50 10.74
CA VAL A 226 0.09 -4.76 11.46
C VAL A 226 0.39 -4.51 12.95
N VAL A 227 -0.03 -5.44 13.80
CA VAL A 227 0.38 -5.53 15.21
C VAL A 227 1.54 -6.51 15.29
N PRO A 228 2.77 -6.07 15.52
CA PRO A 228 3.94 -6.94 15.51
C PRO A 228 3.88 -8.05 16.55
N THR A 229 4.47 -9.19 16.21
CA THR A 229 4.86 -10.26 17.13
C THR A 229 6.36 -10.44 17.05
N GLU A 230 6.97 -11.17 18.00
CA GLU A 230 8.39 -11.52 17.92
C GLU A 230 8.72 -12.22 16.60
N GLU A 231 7.84 -13.10 16.14
CA GLU A 231 8.01 -13.82 14.88
C GLU A 231 7.88 -12.90 13.68
N SER A 232 6.77 -12.15 13.57
CA SER A 232 6.53 -11.27 12.41
C SER A 232 7.56 -10.13 12.30
N ALA A 233 8.16 -9.70 13.41
CA ALA A 233 9.22 -8.69 13.42
C ALA A 233 10.53 -9.17 12.79
N THR A 234 10.65 -10.46 12.48
CA THR A 234 11.83 -11.07 11.85
C THR A 234 11.59 -11.56 10.43
N PHE A 235 10.49 -11.12 9.78
CA PHE A 235 10.17 -11.50 8.40
C PHE A 235 11.38 -11.31 7.46
N GLN A 236 11.51 -12.16 6.42
CA GLN A 236 12.74 -12.21 5.61
C GLN A 236 12.61 -11.47 4.27
N GLY A 237 11.47 -11.57 3.63
CA GLY A 237 11.20 -10.96 2.33
C GLY A 237 10.84 -9.46 2.40
N THR A 238 9.93 -9.04 1.54
CA THR A 238 9.33 -7.70 1.61
C THR A 238 8.05 -7.72 2.44
N THR A 239 7.57 -6.55 2.84
CA THR A 239 6.28 -6.43 3.55
C THR A 239 5.14 -7.09 2.79
N ASP A 240 5.07 -6.91 1.47
CA ASP A 240 3.96 -7.41 0.63
C ASP A 240 4.04 -8.91 0.36
N SER A 241 5.26 -9.46 0.29
CA SER A 241 5.44 -10.89 -0.03
C SER A 241 5.34 -11.79 1.19
N ASP A 242 5.79 -11.30 2.34
CA ASP A 242 6.07 -12.16 3.49
C ASP A 242 5.16 -11.85 4.68
N LEU A 243 5.06 -10.57 5.02
CA LEU A 243 4.47 -10.15 6.28
C LEU A 243 3.00 -10.58 6.47
N PRO A 244 2.11 -10.52 5.46
CA PRO A 244 0.73 -10.99 5.64
C PRO A 244 0.61 -12.48 5.98
N GLY A 245 1.65 -13.28 5.66
CA GLY A 245 1.71 -14.71 5.96
C GLY A 245 1.83 -15.07 7.44
N TYR A 246 2.25 -14.12 8.28
CA TYR A 246 2.40 -14.31 9.73
C TYR A 246 1.09 -14.17 10.52
N TYR A 247 0.00 -13.78 9.86
CA TYR A 247 -1.31 -13.58 10.49
C TYR A 247 -2.32 -14.56 9.93
N SER A 248 -3.14 -15.13 10.81
CA SER A 248 -4.23 -16.01 10.40
C SER A 248 -5.32 -15.24 9.64
N PRO A 249 -6.18 -15.92 8.86
CA PRO A 249 -7.32 -15.26 8.21
C PRO A 249 -8.23 -14.51 9.19
N GLU A 250 -8.41 -15.02 10.39
CA GLU A 250 -9.27 -14.43 11.44
C GLU A 250 -8.64 -13.16 12.04
N GLU A 251 -7.32 -13.07 12.05
CA GLU A 251 -6.55 -11.90 12.50
C GLU A 251 -6.41 -10.84 11.42
N THR A 252 -6.71 -11.18 10.16
CA THR A 252 -6.45 -10.33 8.99
C THR A 252 -7.75 -9.73 8.45
N CYS A 253 -7.82 -8.41 8.41
CA CYS A 253 -8.83 -7.69 7.63
C CYS A 253 -8.26 -7.38 6.25
N VAL A 254 -8.84 -7.99 5.20
CA VAL A 254 -8.51 -7.61 3.82
C VAL A 254 -9.53 -6.59 3.34
N VAL A 255 -9.07 -5.35 3.12
CA VAL A 255 -9.91 -4.26 2.61
C VAL A 255 -10.04 -4.41 1.11
N THR A 256 -11.25 -4.70 0.65
CA THR A 256 -11.54 -5.02 -0.75
C THR A 256 -12.35 -3.95 -1.48
N ASP A 257 -12.83 -2.94 -0.76
CA ASP A 257 -13.61 -1.84 -1.31
C ASP A 257 -12.85 -0.53 -1.18
N SER A 258 -12.69 0.20 -2.29
CA SER A 258 -11.99 1.48 -2.30
C SER A 258 -12.67 2.55 -1.43
N ASP A 259 -13.97 2.47 -1.17
CA ASP A 259 -14.67 3.42 -0.28
C ASP A 259 -14.28 3.24 1.20
N ASP A 260 -13.80 2.06 1.60
CA ASP A 260 -13.38 1.79 2.98
C ASP A 260 -11.94 2.29 3.24
N LEU A 261 -11.01 2.04 2.33
CA LEU A 261 -9.62 2.49 2.44
C LEU A 261 -8.97 2.51 1.06
N LEU A 262 -8.26 3.59 0.74
CA LEU A 262 -7.57 3.72 -0.53
C LEU A 262 -6.22 4.41 -0.37
N VAL A 263 -5.22 3.85 -1.07
CA VAL A 263 -3.91 4.46 -1.33
C VAL A 263 -3.67 4.42 -2.84
N CYS A 264 -3.16 5.53 -3.38
CA CYS A 264 -2.69 5.59 -4.76
C CYS A 264 -1.20 5.93 -4.79
N GLU A 265 -0.39 5.03 -5.31
CA GLU A 265 1.04 5.24 -5.52
C GLU A 265 1.27 6.08 -6.77
N LEU A 266 2.19 7.05 -6.68
CA LEU A 266 2.58 7.95 -7.77
C LEU A 266 3.97 7.54 -8.28
N ALA A 267 4.03 6.87 -9.40
CA ALA A 267 5.29 6.40 -9.97
C ALA A 267 5.59 7.07 -11.31
N LEU A 268 6.88 7.36 -11.56
CA LEU A 268 7.34 7.83 -12.87
C LEU A 268 6.99 6.78 -13.94
N ALA A 269 6.56 7.23 -15.11
CA ALA A 269 6.13 6.35 -16.20
C ALA A 269 7.18 5.29 -16.61
N ASN A 270 8.46 5.61 -16.44
CA ASN A 270 9.59 4.72 -16.74
C ASN A 270 10.08 3.91 -15.51
N HIS A 271 9.52 4.16 -14.35
CA HIS A 271 9.81 3.39 -13.16
C HIS A 271 9.20 1.99 -13.36
N PHE A 272 9.98 0.95 -13.17
CA PHE A 272 9.66 -0.40 -13.60
C PHE A 272 9.55 -0.47 -15.14
N ALA A 273 10.69 -0.56 -15.83
CA ALA A 273 10.73 -0.82 -17.27
C ALA A 273 9.69 -1.91 -17.59
N PRO A 274 8.70 -1.65 -18.44
CA PRO A 274 7.49 -2.45 -18.51
C PRO A 274 7.85 -3.90 -18.75
N ALA A 275 7.49 -4.75 -17.80
CA ALA A 275 7.63 -6.20 -17.91
C ALA A 275 6.56 -6.74 -18.86
N PHE A 276 6.46 -6.17 -20.09
CA PHE A 276 5.53 -6.65 -21.11
C PHE A 276 5.85 -8.10 -21.45
N GLY A 277 4.82 -8.94 -21.35
CA GLY A 277 4.88 -10.29 -21.87
C GLY A 277 4.89 -10.34 -23.41
N PRO A 278 5.11 -11.52 -23.98
CA PRO A 278 5.14 -11.70 -25.44
C PRO A 278 3.75 -11.61 -26.08
N GLY A 279 2.67 -11.73 -25.31
CA GLY A 279 1.30 -11.79 -25.79
C GLY A 279 0.25 -11.55 -24.69
N PRO A 280 -1.02 -11.85 -24.98
CA PRO A 280 -2.13 -11.67 -24.05
C PRO A 280 -2.04 -12.62 -22.85
N ALA A 281 -2.82 -12.32 -21.81
CA ALA A 281 -2.96 -13.18 -20.64
C ALA A 281 -3.46 -14.59 -21.02
N SER A 282 -2.99 -15.59 -20.29
CA SER A 282 -3.59 -16.91 -20.30
C SER A 282 -3.56 -17.53 -18.91
N VAL A 283 -4.58 -18.31 -18.58
CA VAL A 283 -4.66 -19.07 -17.33
C VAL A 283 -3.40 -19.91 -17.09
N GLN A 284 -2.94 -20.57 -18.16
CA GLN A 284 -1.75 -21.42 -18.09
C GLN A 284 -0.49 -20.62 -17.73
N SER A 285 -0.24 -19.50 -18.44
CA SER A 285 0.97 -18.69 -18.21
C SER A 285 1.00 -18.08 -16.80
N VAL A 286 -0.15 -17.63 -16.29
CA VAL A 286 -0.24 -17.11 -14.92
C VAL A 286 -0.02 -18.22 -13.89
N ALA A 287 -0.65 -19.39 -14.06
CA ALA A 287 -0.48 -20.52 -13.14
C ALA A 287 0.98 -21.04 -13.12
N GLU A 288 1.62 -21.15 -14.27
CA GLU A 288 3.03 -21.58 -14.38
C GLU A 288 3.97 -20.58 -13.70
N TRP A 289 3.77 -19.29 -13.96
CA TRP A 289 4.54 -18.25 -13.29
C TRP A 289 4.33 -18.26 -11.77
N ALA A 290 3.07 -18.35 -11.32
CA ALA A 290 2.74 -18.27 -9.90
C ALA A 290 3.33 -19.44 -9.10
N LYS A 291 3.42 -20.65 -9.66
CA LYS A 291 4.07 -21.79 -9.02
C LYS A 291 5.54 -21.54 -8.67
N CYS A 292 6.22 -20.77 -9.50
CA CYS A 292 7.65 -20.48 -9.31
C CYS A 292 7.91 -19.23 -8.48
N ALA A 293 6.99 -18.27 -8.50
CA ALA A 293 7.22 -16.91 -8.00
C ALA A 293 6.40 -16.54 -6.75
N VAL A 294 5.32 -17.28 -6.47
CA VAL A 294 4.36 -16.95 -5.42
C VAL A 294 4.51 -17.90 -4.25
N HIS A 295 4.61 -17.37 -3.04
CA HIS A 295 4.65 -18.20 -1.82
C HIS A 295 3.29 -18.87 -1.57
N ALA A 296 3.31 -20.07 -0.95
CA ALA A 296 2.09 -20.85 -0.71
C ALA A 296 1.00 -20.06 0.02
N SER A 297 1.37 -19.23 1.00
CA SER A 297 0.43 -18.40 1.75
C SER A 297 -0.26 -17.32 0.92
N GLN A 298 0.31 -16.91 -0.22
CA GLN A 298 -0.23 -15.84 -1.06
C GLN A 298 -1.33 -16.32 -2.01
N TRP A 299 -1.43 -17.65 -2.26
CA TRP A 299 -2.47 -18.20 -3.12
C TRP A 299 -3.89 -17.90 -2.61
N ARG A 300 -4.10 -17.88 -1.29
CA ARG A 300 -5.37 -17.52 -0.66
C ARG A 300 -5.82 -16.10 -0.98
N ASN A 301 -4.86 -15.20 -1.29
CA ASN A 301 -5.17 -13.79 -1.56
C ASN A 301 -6.00 -13.61 -2.84
N LEU A 302 -5.93 -14.58 -3.79
CA LEU A 302 -6.78 -14.58 -4.98
C LEU A 302 -8.28 -14.73 -4.69
N GLU A 303 -8.66 -15.20 -3.51
CA GLU A 303 -10.07 -15.29 -3.09
C GLU A 303 -10.70 -13.92 -2.91
N HIS A 304 -9.87 -12.90 -2.61
CA HIS A 304 -10.33 -11.54 -2.41
C HIS A 304 -10.50 -10.83 -3.75
N ARG A 305 -11.70 -10.26 -3.95
CA ARG A 305 -12.03 -9.41 -5.10
C ARG A 305 -11.95 -7.96 -4.65
N PHE A 306 -10.97 -7.23 -5.16
CA PHE A 306 -10.84 -5.79 -4.91
C PHE A 306 -11.72 -5.04 -5.90
N TRP A 307 -12.45 -4.05 -5.40
CA TRP A 307 -13.31 -3.21 -6.19
C TRP A 307 -12.95 -1.74 -5.99
N PHE A 308 -12.50 -1.12 -7.06
CA PHE A 308 -12.23 0.31 -7.15
C PHE A 308 -13.28 0.94 -8.03
N HIS A 309 -13.97 1.98 -7.55
CA HIS A 309 -15.12 2.55 -8.25
C HIS A 309 -15.26 4.05 -7.98
N THR A 310 -15.86 4.74 -8.96
CA THR A 310 -16.09 6.19 -8.93
C THR A 310 -17.51 6.55 -8.51
N ASP A 311 -18.44 5.59 -8.49
CA ASP A 311 -19.87 5.77 -8.16
C ASP A 311 -20.44 4.53 -7.46
N ASP A 312 -21.74 4.53 -7.16
CA ASP A 312 -22.45 3.44 -6.51
C ASP A 312 -22.88 2.29 -7.45
N SER A 313 -22.53 2.35 -8.72
CA SER A 313 -22.89 1.33 -9.70
C SER A 313 -22.20 0.00 -9.33
N PRO A 314 -22.96 -1.10 -9.20
CA PRO A 314 -22.34 -2.39 -8.89
C PRO A 314 -21.42 -2.83 -10.02
N PRO A 315 -20.37 -3.61 -9.74
CA PRO A 315 -19.48 -4.14 -10.77
C PRO A 315 -20.27 -4.89 -11.84
N LEU A 316 -19.99 -4.65 -13.11
CA LEU A 316 -20.68 -5.29 -14.23
C LEU A 316 -20.62 -6.81 -14.07
N SER A 317 -21.78 -7.45 -14.15
CA SER A 317 -21.94 -8.90 -13.92
C SER A 317 -21.04 -9.76 -14.80
N GLY A 318 -20.77 -9.31 -16.04
CA GLY A 318 -19.86 -9.98 -16.96
C GLY A 318 -18.42 -10.05 -16.43
N TRP A 319 -17.87 -8.99 -15.89
CA TRP A 319 -16.52 -9.00 -15.31
C TRP A 319 -16.44 -9.84 -14.06
N ARG A 320 -17.46 -9.79 -13.18
CA ARG A 320 -17.53 -10.64 -11.98
C ARG A 320 -17.53 -12.13 -12.33
N ALA A 321 -18.17 -12.53 -13.41
CA ALA A 321 -18.16 -13.91 -13.86
C ALA A 321 -16.81 -14.30 -14.45
N VAL A 322 -16.19 -13.42 -15.24
CA VAL A 322 -14.89 -13.68 -15.87
C VAL A 322 -13.78 -13.77 -14.82
N ASP A 323 -13.70 -12.82 -13.88
CA ASP A 323 -12.64 -12.84 -12.84
C ASP A 323 -12.73 -14.10 -11.99
N GLU A 324 -13.92 -14.48 -11.56
CA GLU A 324 -14.13 -15.67 -10.74
C GLU A 324 -13.78 -16.96 -11.49
N MET A 325 -14.22 -17.09 -12.75
CA MET A 325 -13.86 -18.22 -13.58
C MET A 325 -12.34 -18.31 -13.79
N THR A 326 -11.71 -17.17 -14.09
CA THR A 326 -10.26 -17.09 -14.30
C THR A 326 -9.48 -17.55 -13.08
N VAL A 327 -9.81 -17.05 -11.90
CA VAL A 327 -9.14 -17.42 -10.65
C VAL A 327 -9.29 -18.91 -10.35
N ARG A 328 -10.50 -19.47 -10.48
CA ARG A 328 -10.74 -20.92 -10.31
C ARG A 328 -9.91 -21.76 -11.27
N GLN A 329 -9.79 -21.33 -12.52
CA GLN A 329 -8.99 -22.06 -13.52
C GLN A 329 -7.49 -21.98 -13.21
N ILE A 330 -6.97 -20.82 -12.76
CA ILE A 330 -5.58 -20.66 -12.35
C ILE A 330 -5.25 -21.60 -11.19
N ALA A 331 -6.08 -21.63 -10.14
CA ALA A 331 -5.90 -22.52 -9.00
C ALA A 331 -5.91 -24.00 -9.43
N HIS A 332 -6.89 -24.40 -10.25
CA HIS A 332 -6.97 -25.78 -10.75
C HIS A 332 -5.77 -26.21 -11.62
N GLN A 333 -5.23 -25.31 -12.43
CA GLN A 333 -4.01 -25.58 -13.21
C GLN A 333 -2.78 -25.69 -12.30
N ALA A 334 -2.76 -24.93 -11.22
CA ALA A 334 -1.70 -25.04 -10.22
C ALA A 334 -1.70 -26.41 -9.54
N ASP A 335 -2.86 -26.92 -9.12
CA ASP A 335 -2.99 -28.21 -8.44
C ASP A 335 -2.64 -29.38 -9.34
N LYS A 336 -3.09 -29.38 -10.61
CA LYS A 336 -2.82 -30.45 -11.58
C LYS A 336 -1.34 -30.69 -11.86
N ALA A 337 -0.49 -29.70 -11.73
CA ALA A 337 0.92 -29.87 -12.03
C ALA A 337 1.75 -30.10 -10.75
N ALA A 338 1.10 -30.13 -9.57
CA ALA A 338 1.69 -30.56 -8.31
C ALA A 338 1.44 -32.06 -8.04
N ALA A 339 0.50 -32.71 -8.76
CA ALA A 339 0.19 -34.12 -8.74
C ALA A 339 1.00 -34.87 -9.78
#